data_f9fa2988e4110183d9bad3a888a70d47
#
_entry.id   f9fa2988e4110183d9bad3a888a70d47
#
_cell.length_a   1.000
_cell.length_b   1.000
_cell.length_c   1.000
_cell.angle_alpha   90.00
_cell.angle_beta   90.00
_cell.angle_gamma   90.00
#
_symmetry.space_group_name_H-M   'P 1'
#
loop_
_entity.id
_entity.type
_entity.pdbx_description
1 polymer ?
#
loop_
_entity_poly.entity_id
_entity_poly.type
_entity_poly.pdbx_seq_one_letter_code
_entity_poly.pdbx_strand_id
1 'polypeptide(L)'
;MLMRAATFISSLLLSTALATANPCEAEILRAAHKYDVPPGILYSVGLTETGVKGSLQPYALNIEGKAVFARTAKEAATEFAKAQERGARLIDLGCMQINHHYHGDRFGSLAEMLDPRRNVDYAARFLAQLKQRHGTWSMAVARYHAGPDNDPAQKRYLCRVIANMVATGFGEWTRQARSFCHS
;
A
#
# COMPACT_ATOMS: atom_id res chain seq x y z
N MET A 1 -24.16 43.91 54.04
CA MET A 1 -24.81 43.13 52.99
C MET A 1 -23.75 42.81 51.97
N LEU A 2 -23.04 41.66 52.09
CA LEU A 2 -21.94 41.26 51.17
C LEU A 2 -22.48 40.22 50.15
N MET A 3 -22.54 40.61 48.86
CA MET A 3 -22.88 39.73 47.81
C MET A 3 -21.60 38.90 47.41
N ARG A 4 -21.65 37.57 47.57
CA ARG A 4 -20.63 36.64 47.07
C ARG A 4 -20.94 36.35 45.62
N ALA A 5 -20.05 36.74 44.71
CA ALA A 5 -20.08 36.32 43.30
C ALA A 5 -19.53 34.88 43.17
N ALA A 6 -20.35 33.97 42.69
CA ALA A 6 -19.94 32.61 42.39
C ALA A 6 -19.43 32.56 40.94
N THR A 7 -18.15 32.32 40.78
CA THR A 7 -17.50 32.14 39.44
C THR A 7 -17.67 30.69 38.98
N PHE A 8 -18.50 30.46 37.97
CA PHE A 8 -18.63 29.16 37.32
C PHE A 8 -17.46 28.97 36.35
N ILE A 9 -16.55 28.10 36.69
CA ILE A 9 -15.48 27.63 35.74
C ILE A 9 -16.11 26.53 34.91
N SER A 10 -16.42 26.84 33.63
CA SER A 10 -16.87 25.87 32.65
C SER A 10 -15.66 25.14 32.10
N SER A 11 -15.44 23.90 32.52
CA SER A 11 -14.38 23.02 31.99
C SER A 11 -14.77 22.51 30.60
N LEU A 12 -14.17 23.07 29.57
CA LEU A 12 -14.30 22.60 28.19
C LEU A 12 -13.48 21.30 28.02
N LEU A 13 -14.15 20.14 28.04
CA LEU A 13 -13.53 18.86 27.72
C LEU A 13 -13.27 18.79 26.20
N LEU A 14 -12.01 19.03 25.78
CA LEU A 14 -11.58 18.78 24.43
C LEU A 14 -11.49 17.26 24.24
N SER A 15 -12.48 16.66 23.61
CA SER A 15 -12.43 15.28 23.13
C SER A 15 -11.49 15.22 21.92
N THR A 16 -10.22 14.85 22.10
CA THR A 16 -9.31 14.51 21.02
C THR A 16 -9.75 13.16 20.44
N ALA A 17 -10.42 13.18 19.31
CA ALA A 17 -10.61 11.97 18.52
C ALA A 17 -9.24 11.47 18.08
N LEU A 18 -8.78 10.35 18.64
CA LEU A 18 -7.60 9.63 18.14
C LEU A 18 -7.94 9.15 16.73
N ALA A 19 -7.38 9.80 15.72
CA ALA A 19 -7.41 9.27 14.36
C ALA A 19 -6.74 7.88 14.40
N THR A 20 -7.49 6.83 14.10
CA THR A 20 -6.91 5.49 13.99
C THR A 20 -5.92 5.49 12.83
N ALA A 21 -4.65 5.23 13.13
CA ALA A 21 -3.61 5.15 12.11
C ALA A 21 -4.00 4.11 11.03
N ASN A 22 -3.75 4.44 9.77
CA ASN A 22 -4.00 3.50 8.68
C ASN A 22 -3.18 2.21 8.90
N PRO A 23 -3.81 1.03 8.97
CA PRO A 23 -3.12 -0.21 9.29
C PRO A 23 -2.04 -0.59 8.26
N CYS A 24 -2.20 -0.20 6.99
CA CYS A 24 -1.15 -0.40 5.98
C CYS A 24 0.11 0.42 6.29
N GLU A 25 -0.06 1.68 6.68
CA GLU A 25 1.06 2.61 6.92
C GLU A 25 1.91 2.19 8.13
N ALA A 26 1.27 1.76 9.21
CA ALA A 26 1.96 1.24 10.38
C ALA A 26 2.82 0.00 10.04
N GLU A 27 2.27 -0.90 9.23
CA GLU A 27 2.96 -2.12 8.82
C GLU A 27 4.07 -1.86 7.78
N ILE A 28 3.94 -0.82 6.94
CA ILE A 28 5.00 -0.41 6.00
C ILE A 28 6.28 -0.02 6.75
N LEU A 29 6.20 0.81 7.79
CA LEU A 29 7.39 1.20 8.56
C LEU A 29 8.06 0.00 9.22
N ARG A 30 7.26 -0.89 9.82
CA ARG A 30 7.74 -2.12 10.45
C ARG A 30 8.43 -3.06 9.45
N ALA A 31 7.80 -3.31 8.31
CA ALA A 31 8.31 -4.22 7.30
C ALA A 31 9.52 -3.63 6.55
N ALA A 32 9.53 -2.33 6.29
CA ALA A 32 10.67 -1.62 5.72
C ALA A 32 11.93 -1.83 6.56
N HIS A 33 11.82 -1.62 7.88
CA HIS A 33 12.93 -1.87 8.80
C HIS A 33 13.33 -3.37 8.83
N LYS A 34 12.36 -4.29 8.88
CA LYS A 34 12.62 -5.74 8.98
C LYS A 34 13.38 -6.30 7.78
N TYR A 35 13.12 -5.79 6.58
CA TYR A 35 13.66 -6.31 5.31
C TYR A 35 14.66 -5.38 4.64
N ASP A 36 15.10 -4.32 5.32
CA ASP A 36 16.03 -3.32 4.79
C ASP A 36 15.55 -2.71 3.45
N VAL A 37 14.23 -2.45 3.36
CA VAL A 37 13.63 -1.75 2.23
C VAL A 37 13.50 -0.27 2.61
N PRO A 38 13.97 0.70 1.79
CA PRO A 38 13.77 2.10 2.09
C PRO A 38 12.27 2.42 2.29
N PRO A 39 11.87 3.02 3.44
CA PRO A 39 10.45 3.25 3.76
C PRO A 39 9.70 4.00 2.65
N GLY A 40 10.34 5.01 2.04
CA GLY A 40 9.78 5.78 0.95
C GLY A 40 9.48 4.94 -0.30
N ILE A 41 10.29 3.93 -0.61
CA ILE A 41 10.03 2.99 -1.71
C ILE A 41 8.81 2.14 -1.39
N LEU A 42 8.79 1.48 -0.22
CA LEU A 42 7.70 0.58 0.15
C LEU A 42 6.35 1.33 0.25
N TYR A 43 6.35 2.53 0.83
CA TYR A 43 5.18 3.38 0.93
C TYR A 43 4.67 3.83 -0.45
N SER A 44 5.58 4.27 -1.33
CA SER A 44 5.22 4.74 -2.67
C SER A 44 4.73 3.62 -3.59
N VAL A 45 5.26 2.40 -3.43
CA VAL A 45 4.71 1.19 -4.05
C VAL A 45 3.27 0.99 -3.57
N GLY A 46 3.02 0.96 -2.26
CA GLY A 46 1.67 0.83 -1.71
C GLY A 46 0.70 1.90 -2.22
N LEU A 47 1.11 3.17 -2.26
CA LEU A 47 0.31 4.26 -2.84
C LEU A 47 0.03 4.07 -4.33
N THR A 48 0.97 3.48 -5.08
CA THR A 48 0.79 3.19 -6.50
C THR A 48 -0.23 2.07 -6.71
N GLU A 49 -0.27 1.11 -5.79
CA GLU A 49 -1.16 -0.05 -5.83
C GLU A 49 -2.59 0.30 -5.37
N THR A 50 -2.72 0.94 -4.21
CA THR A 50 -4.02 1.11 -3.56
C THR A 50 -4.35 2.53 -3.14
N GLY A 51 -3.48 3.51 -3.42
CA GLY A 51 -3.64 4.88 -2.94
C GLY A 51 -4.90 5.56 -3.46
N VAL A 52 -5.79 5.95 -2.55
CA VAL A 52 -6.95 6.81 -2.83
C VAL A 52 -6.80 8.07 -1.99
N LYS A 53 -6.74 9.23 -2.64
CA LYS A 53 -6.55 10.53 -1.97
C LYS A 53 -5.36 10.55 -1.00
N GLY A 54 -4.25 9.87 -1.38
CA GLY A 54 -3.03 9.81 -0.57
C GLY A 54 -3.05 8.83 0.61
N SER A 55 -4.08 7.98 0.73
CA SER A 55 -4.20 6.97 1.78
C SER A 55 -4.28 5.57 1.19
N LEU A 56 -3.57 4.61 1.77
CA LEU A 56 -3.61 3.21 1.36
C LEU A 56 -4.94 2.57 1.75
N GLN A 57 -5.34 1.55 0.99
CA GLN A 57 -6.61 0.84 1.22
C GLN A 57 -6.34 -0.61 1.65
N PRO A 58 -6.53 -0.95 2.94
CA PRO A 58 -6.12 -2.25 3.47
C PRO A 58 -6.90 -3.44 2.90
N TYR A 59 -8.12 -3.19 2.43
CA TYR A 59 -9.02 -4.24 1.93
C TYR A 59 -9.39 -4.01 0.46
N ALA A 60 -8.51 -3.34 -0.29
CA ALA A 60 -8.69 -3.17 -1.73
C ALA A 60 -8.51 -4.50 -2.46
N LEU A 61 -9.31 -4.68 -3.51
CA LEU A 61 -9.12 -5.74 -4.50
C LEU A 61 -8.99 -5.10 -5.89
N ASN A 62 -8.20 -5.72 -6.73
CA ASN A 62 -8.27 -5.50 -8.17
C ASN A 62 -8.68 -6.82 -8.82
N ILE A 63 -9.88 -6.86 -9.38
CA ILE A 63 -10.47 -8.05 -10.00
C ILE A 63 -10.41 -7.85 -11.52
N GLU A 64 -9.42 -8.47 -12.16
CA GLU A 64 -9.21 -8.40 -13.61
C GLU A 64 -9.22 -6.95 -14.15
N GLY A 65 -8.53 -6.04 -13.45
CA GLY A 65 -8.41 -4.63 -13.81
C GLY A 65 -9.48 -3.72 -13.21
N LYS A 66 -10.48 -4.26 -12.48
CA LYS A 66 -11.52 -3.46 -11.80
C LYS A 66 -11.21 -3.33 -10.31
N ALA A 67 -10.98 -2.10 -9.86
CA ALA A 67 -10.75 -1.83 -8.45
C ALA A 67 -12.05 -1.92 -7.63
N VAL A 68 -11.97 -2.61 -6.49
CA VAL A 68 -13.03 -2.72 -5.48
C VAL A 68 -12.44 -2.30 -4.14
N PHE A 69 -13.06 -1.35 -3.46
CA PHE A 69 -12.62 -0.85 -2.16
C PHE A 69 -13.58 -1.33 -1.06
N ALA A 70 -13.28 -2.46 -0.47
CA ALA A 70 -14.02 -2.99 0.66
C ALA A 70 -13.64 -2.25 1.95
N ARG A 71 -14.59 -2.11 2.87
CA ARG A 71 -14.41 -1.43 4.16
C ARG A 71 -13.85 -2.35 5.25
N THR A 72 -14.00 -3.66 5.07
CA THR A 72 -13.57 -4.68 6.03
C THR A 72 -12.99 -5.89 5.32
N ALA A 73 -12.17 -6.66 6.03
CA ALA A 73 -11.65 -7.94 5.52
C ALA A 73 -12.78 -8.92 5.14
N LYS A 74 -13.89 -8.92 5.89
CA LYS A 74 -15.06 -9.77 5.61
C LYS A 74 -15.73 -9.38 4.28
N GLU A 75 -15.90 -8.08 4.03
CA GLU A 75 -16.45 -7.57 2.76
C GLU A 75 -15.51 -7.93 1.60
N ALA A 76 -14.19 -7.72 1.76
CA ALA A 76 -13.20 -8.11 0.77
C ALA A 76 -13.23 -9.62 0.45
N ALA A 77 -13.33 -10.47 1.46
CA ALA A 77 -13.46 -11.92 1.28
C ALA A 77 -14.74 -12.28 0.54
N THR A 78 -15.84 -11.59 0.79
CA THR A 78 -17.10 -11.79 0.07
C THR A 78 -16.98 -11.41 -1.41
N GLU A 79 -16.35 -10.27 -1.72
CA GLU A 79 -16.14 -9.85 -3.12
C GLU A 79 -15.16 -10.79 -3.85
N PHE A 80 -14.14 -11.27 -3.15
CA PHE A 80 -13.22 -12.29 -3.67
C PHE A 80 -13.98 -13.58 -4.05
N ALA A 81 -14.80 -14.13 -3.14
CA ALA A 81 -15.58 -15.36 -3.40
C ALA A 81 -16.51 -15.19 -4.61
N LYS A 82 -17.26 -14.09 -4.67
CA LYS A 82 -18.11 -13.76 -5.83
C LYS A 82 -17.32 -13.67 -7.13
N ALA A 83 -16.11 -13.13 -7.09
CA ALA A 83 -15.25 -13.04 -8.27
C ALA A 83 -14.80 -14.41 -8.74
N GLN A 84 -14.38 -15.28 -7.81
CA GLN A 84 -14.00 -16.66 -8.13
C GLN A 84 -15.18 -17.48 -8.70
N GLU A 85 -16.39 -17.35 -8.14
CA GLU A 85 -17.60 -17.98 -8.67
C GLU A 85 -17.90 -17.58 -10.12
N ARG A 86 -17.54 -16.35 -10.50
CA ARG A 86 -17.64 -15.85 -11.90
C ARG A 86 -16.47 -16.25 -12.78
N GLY A 87 -15.51 -17.03 -12.26
CA GLY A 87 -14.35 -17.51 -12.99
C GLY A 87 -13.17 -16.52 -13.05
N ALA A 88 -13.18 -15.42 -12.29
CA ALA A 88 -12.06 -14.49 -12.25
C ALA A 88 -10.80 -15.18 -11.67
N ARG A 89 -9.68 -15.05 -12.37
CA ARG A 89 -8.40 -15.67 -12.00
C ARG A 89 -7.39 -14.68 -11.46
N LEU A 90 -7.33 -13.48 -12.01
CA LEU A 90 -6.37 -12.46 -11.61
C LEU A 90 -7.03 -11.51 -10.61
N ILE A 91 -6.79 -11.77 -9.33
CA ILE A 91 -7.31 -10.97 -8.22
C ILE A 91 -6.15 -10.53 -7.35
N ASP A 92 -5.92 -9.22 -7.26
CA ASP A 92 -4.92 -8.62 -6.40
C ASP A 92 -5.58 -8.18 -5.09
N LEU A 93 -4.88 -8.31 -3.96
CA LEU A 93 -5.45 -8.20 -2.63
C LEU A 93 -4.62 -7.32 -1.70
N GLY A 94 -5.33 -6.49 -0.94
CA GLY A 94 -4.81 -5.81 0.25
C GLY A 94 -3.92 -4.59 -0.04
N CYS A 95 -3.24 -4.09 0.99
CA CYS A 95 -2.41 -2.89 0.98
C CYS A 95 -1.45 -2.79 -0.22
N MET A 96 -0.87 -3.91 -0.60
CA MET A 96 0.21 -4.01 -1.56
C MET A 96 -0.19 -4.78 -2.84
N GLN A 97 -1.49 -5.01 -3.02
CA GLN A 97 -2.08 -5.69 -4.20
C GLN A 97 -1.34 -6.98 -4.61
N ILE A 98 -1.25 -7.89 -3.65
CA ILE A 98 -0.63 -9.19 -3.91
C ILE A 98 -1.58 -10.07 -4.72
N ASN A 99 -1.14 -10.51 -5.90
CA ASN A 99 -1.94 -11.32 -6.79
C ASN A 99 -2.14 -12.73 -6.23
N HIS A 100 -3.41 -13.12 -6.06
CA HIS A 100 -3.78 -14.43 -5.50
C HIS A 100 -3.34 -15.60 -6.39
N HIS A 101 -3.43 -15.45 -7.71
CA HIS A 101 -3.09 -16.54 -8.63
C HIS A 101 -1.59 -16.90 -8.57
N TYR A 102 -0.71 -15.89 -8.45
CA TYR A 102 0.74 -16.10 -8.47
C TYR A 102 1.37 -16.30 -7.10
N HIS A 103 0.71 -15.82 -6.04
CA HIS A 103 1.30 -15.74 -4.71
C HIS A 103 0.43 -16.35 -3.60
N GLY A 104 -0.79 -16.81 -3.91
CA GLY A 104 -1.73 -17.33 -2.91
C GLY A 104 -1.18 -18.52 -2.12
N ASP A 105 -0.38 -19.37 -2.76
CA ASP A 105 0.30 -20.52 -2.14
C ASP A 105 1.34 -20.15 -1.07
N ARG A 106 1.73 -18.88 -1.00
CA ARG A 106 2.66 -18.33 0.00
C ARG A 106 1.98 -17.91 1.29
N PHE A 107 0.66 -17.99 1.35
CA PHE A 107 -0.17 -17.65 2.49
C PHE A 107 -0.97 -18.87 2.93
N GLY A 108 -1.22 -19.00 4.22
CA GLY A 108 -2.02 -20.11 4.75
C GLY A 108 -3.51 -19.99 4.46
N SER A 109 -4.00 -18.79 4.10
CA SER A 109 -5.41 -18.52 3.80
C SER A 109 -5.62 -17.17 3.12
N LEU A 110 -6.82 -16.98 2.54
CA LEU A 110 -7.27 -15.66 2.05
C LEU A 110 -7.26 -14.60 3.19
N ALA A 111 -7.62 -15.00 4.41
CA ALA A 111 -7.60 -14.10 5.56
C ALA A 111 -6.19 -13.56 5.84
N GLU A 112 -5.15 -14.38 5.68
CA GLU A 112 -3.77 -13.92 5.79
C GLU A 112 -3.37 -12.97 4.65
N MET A 113 -3.84 -13.18 3.44
CA MET A 113 -3.59 -12.25 2.32
C MET A 113 -4.24 -10.88 2.55
N LEU A 114 -5.40 -10.85 3.23
CA LEU A 114 -6.14 -9.63 3.57
C LEU A 114 -5.68 -9.01 4.89
N ASP A 115 -4.86 -9.69 5.69
CA ASP A 115 -4.27 -9.12 6.89
C ASP A 115 -3.18 -8.09 6.52
N PRO A 116 -3.31 -6.81 6.91
CA PRO A 116 -2.37 -5.76 6.52
C PRO A 116 -0.91 -6.09 6.85
N ARG A 117 -0.69 -6.71 8.03
CA ARG A 117 0.65 -7.09 8.48
C ARG A 117 1.28 -8.16 7.58
N ARG A 118 0.53 -9.22 7.27
CA ARG A 118 0.99 -10.32 6.41
C ARG A 118 1.18 -9.85 4.97
N ASN A 119 0.25 -9.08 4.47
CA ASN A 119 0.27 -8.53 3.11
C ASN A 119 1.50 -7.63 2.88
N VAL A 120 1.73 -6.65 3.77
CA VAL A 120 2.87 -5.74 3.68
C VAL A 120 4.21 -6.46 3.95
N ASP A 121 4.24 -7.39 4.91
CA ASP A 121 5.43 -8.20 5.22
C ASP A 121 5.89 -9.02 4.00
N TYR A 122 4.92 -9.64 3.31
CA TYR A 122 5.19 -10.37 2.07
C TYR A 122 5.75 -9.47 0.97
N ALA A 123 5.12 -8.33 0.72
CA ALA A 123 5.53 -7.37 -0.31
C ALA A 123 6.94 -6.82 -0.06
N ALA A 124 7.26 -6.44 1.17
CA ALA A 124 8.58 -5.95 1.54
C ALA A 124 9.67 -7.00 1.31
N ARG A 125 9.42 -8.24 1.75
CA ARG A 125 10.32 -9.37 1.49
C ARG A 125 10.51 -9.61 0.00
N PHE A 126 9.44 -9.58 -0.78
CA PHE A 126 9.48 -9.78 -2.22
C PHE A 126 10.28 -8.67 -2.93
N LEU A 127 10.08 -7.40 -2.57
CA LEU A 127 10.88 -6.27 -3.06
C LEU A 127 12.37 -6.42 -2.72
N ALA A 128 12.71 -6.84 -1.50
CA ALA A 128 14.10 -7.10 -1.09
C ALA A 128 14.74 -8.21 -1.95
N GLN A 129 14.00 -9.30 -2.22
CA GLN A 129 14.46 -10.38 -3.08
C GLN A 129 14.66 -9.91 -4.54
N LEU A 130 13.75 -9.08 -5.05
CA LEU A 130 13.90 -8.47 -6.38
C LEU A 130 15.13 -7.55 -6.43
N LYS A 131 15.38 -6.75 -5.38
CA LYS A 131 16.58 -5.91 -5.26
C LYS A 131 17.86 -6.74 -5.27
N GLN A 132 17.88 -7.83 -4.51
CA GLN A 132 19.01 -8.75 -4.48
C GLN A 132 19.29 -9.37 -5.87
N ARG A 133 18.22 -9.78 -6.57
CA ARG A 133 18.31 -10.41 -7.91
C ARG A 133 18.71 -9.44 -9.02
N HIS A 134 18.20 -8.20 -8.97
CA HIS A 134 18.34 -7.24 -10.07
C HIS A 134 19.29 -6.06 -9.79
N GLY A 135 19.89 -6.00 -8.62
CA GLY A 135 20.95 -5.05 -8.28
C GLY A 135 20.50 -3.66 -7.87
N THR A 136 19.34 -3.14 -8.33
CA THR A 136 18.86 -1.79 -8.04
C THR A 136 17.41 -1.77 -7.54
N TRP A 137 17.06 -0.75 -6.73
CA TRP A 137 15.68 -0.55 -6.30
C TRP A 137 14.76 -0.19 -7.45
N SER A 138 15.24 0.56 -8.44
CA SER A 138 14.44 0.87 -9.64
C SER A 138 14.03 -0.39 -10.40
N MET A 139 14.95 -1.35 -10.57
CA MET A 139 14.62 -2.63 -11.18
C MET A 139 13.71 -3.48 -10.30
N ALA A 140 13.92 -3.50 -8.98
CA ALA A 140 13.04 -4.20 -8.05
C ALA A 140 11.59 -3.69 -8.15
N VAL A 141 11.42 -2.38 -8.12
CA VAL A 141 10.10 -1.72 -8.26
C VAL A 141 9.47 -2.03 -9.62
N ALA A 142 10.22 -1.91 -10.70
CA ALA A 142 9.72 -2.22 -12.04
C ALA A 142 9.23 -3.69 -12.15
N ARG A 143 10.02 -4.61 -11.61
CA ARG A 143 9.74 -6.06 -11.62
C ARG A 143 8.65 -6.49 -10.62
N TYR A 144 8.38 -5.69 -9.63
CA TYR A 144 7.28 -5.94 -8.69
C TYR A 144 5.93 -5.98 -9.39
N HIS A 145 5.69 -5.05 -10.31
CA HIS A 145 4.43 -4.92 -11.04
C HIS A 145 4.39 -5.71 -12.35
N ALA A 146 5.49 -5.77 -13.08
CA ALA A 146 5.53 -6.37 -14.41
C ALA A 146 6.69 -7.35 -14.54
N GLY A 147 6.40 -8.48 -15.14
CA GLY A 147 7.39 -9.52 -15.42
C GLY A 147 8.54 -9.05 -16.32
N PRO A 148 9.52 -9.92 -16.62
CA PRO A 148 10.76 -9.55 -17.27
C PRO A 148 10.60 -8.95 -18.68
N ASP A 149 9.56 -9.30 -19.40
CA ASP A 149 9.44 -8.98 -20.83
C ASP A 149 8.39 -7.89 -21.12
N ASN A 150 8.13 -7.00 -20.15
CA ASN A 150 7.14 -5.92 -20.31
C ASN A 150 7.70 -4.55 -19.92
N ASP A 151 8.72 -4.11 -20.66
CA ASP A 151 9.41 -2.84 -20.42
C ASP A 151 8.49 -1.61 -20.41
N PRO A 152 7.49 -1.47 -21.29
CA PRO A 152 6.57 -0.32 -21.23
C PRO A 152 5.75 -0.28 -19.94
N ALA A 153 5.27 -1.43 -19.42
CA ALA A 153 4.54 -1.48 -18.17
C ALA A 153 5.46 -1.20 -16.97
N GLN A 154 6.68 -1.75 -16.98
CA GLN A 154 7.70 -1.50 -15.98
C GLN A 154 8.04 0.00 -15.89
N LYS A 155 8.27 0.67 -17.03
CA LYS A 155 8.56 2.10 -17.08
C LYS A 155 7.41 2.93 -16.50
N ARG A 156 6.18 2.70 -16.97
CA ARG A 156 4.99 3.42 -16.48
C ARG A 156 4.82 3.25 -14.96
N TYR A 157 4.98 2.03 -14.47
CA TYR A 157 4.85 1.74 -13.06
C TYR A 157 5.94 2.43 -12.22
N LEU A 158 7.21 2.29 -12.59
CA LEU A 158 8.34 2.94 -11.92
C LEU A 158 8.15 4.46 -11.85
N CYS A 159 7.70 5.09 -12.94
CA CYS A 159 7.47 6.52 -12.97
C CYS A 159 6.32 6.97 -12.04
N ARG A 160 5.27 6.15 -11.89
CA ARG A 160 4.21 6.40 -10.88
C ARG A 160 4.74 6.30 -9.45
N VAL A 161 5.59 5.31 -9.17
CA VAL A 161 6.23 5.17 -7.85
C VAL A 161 7.14 6.34 -7.56
N ILE A 162 7.95 6.80 -8.52
CA ILE A 162 8.80 7.99 -8.36
C ILE A 162 7.93 9.23 -8.09
N ALA A 163 6.84 9.42 -8.83
CA ALA A 163 5.93 10.54 -8.61
C ALA A 163 5.33 10.52 -7.19
N ASN A 164 4.93 9.36 -6.69
CA ASN A 164 4.45 9.19 -5.32
C ASN A 164 5.55 9.48 -4.28
N MET A 165 6.80 9.03 -4.51
CA MET A 165 7.93 9.36 -3.63
C MET A 165 8.15 10.86 -3.51
N VAL A 166 8.09 11.58 -4.62
CA VAL A 166 8.24 13.04 -4.63
C VAL A 166 7.05 13.71 -3.95
N ALA A 167 5.84 13.30 -4.26
CA ALA A 167 4.62 13.86 -3.68
C ALA A 167 4.53 13.69 -2.15
N THR A 168 5.16 12.65 -1.62
CA THR A 168 5.18 12.32 -0.18
C THR A 168 6.44 12.79 0.55
N GLY A 169 7.35 13.51 -0.14
CA GLY A 169 8.58 14.05 0.45
C GLY A 169 9.69 13.03 0.69
N PHE A 170 9.55 11.80 0.17
CA PHE A 170 10.60 10.77 0.27
C PHE A 170 11.67 10.85 -0.83
N GLY A 171 11.55 11.80 -1.74
CA GLY A 171 12.52 11.97 -2.83
C GLY A 171 12.29 13.25 -3.63
N GLU A 172 13.16 13.48 -4.61
CA GLU A 172 13.11 14.60 -5.53
C GLU A 172 13.20 14.15 -6.98
N TRP A 173 12.63 14.93 -7.89
CA TRP A 173 12.82 14.72 -9.31
C TRP A 173 14.26 15.03 -9.72
N THR A 174 15.08 14.02 -9.92
CA THR A 174 16.40 14.17 -10.54
C THR A 174 16.29 14.45 -12.04
N ARG A 175 17.33 15.00 -12.66
CA ARG A 175 17.39 15.18 -14.11
C ARG A 175 17.19 13.85 -14.85
N GLN A 176 17.84 12.79 -14.37
CA GLN A 176 17.74 11.45 -14.96
C GLN A 176 16.32 10.89 -14.86
N ALA A 177 15.66 11.01 -13.69
CA ALA A 177 14.28 10.54 -13.51
C ALA A 177 13.30 11.30 -14.40
N ARG A 178 13.46 12.63 -14.55
CA ARG A 178 12.64 13.43 -15.48
C ARG A 178 12.83 12.97 -16.92
N SER A 179 14.09 12.85 -17.39
CA SER A 179 14.38 12.38 -18.74
C SER A 179 13.79 11.00 -19.01
N PHE A 180 13.95 10.05 -18.07
CA PHE A 180 13.41 8.71 -18.22
C PHE A 180 11.87 8.65 -18.25
N CYS A 181 11.20 9.43 -17.40
CA CYS A 181 9.74 9.36 -17.28
C CYS A 181 8.96 10.19 -18.32
N HIS A 182 9.60 11.17 -18.95
CA HIS A 182 8.95 12.05 -19.93
C HIS A 182 9.44 11.84 -21.37
N SER A 183 10.26 10.81 -21.60
CA SER A 183 10.71 10.40 -22.95
C SER A 183 9.73 9.49 -23.68
#